data_b226bb9a389bd3f7f2e3a5b4d4dd8c57
#
_entry.id   b226bb9a389bd3f7f2e3a5b4d4dd8c57
#
_cell.length_a   1.000
_cell.length_b   1.000
_cell.length_c   1.000
_cell.angle_alpha   90.00
_cell.angle_beta   90.00
_cell.angle_gamma   90.00
#
_symmetry.space_group_name_H-M   'P 1'
#
loop_
_entity.id
_entity.type
_entity.pdbx_description
1 polymer ?
#
loop_
_entity_poly.entity_id
_entity_poly.type
_entity_poly.pdbx_seq_one_letter_code
_entity_poly.pdbx_strand_id
1 'polypeptide(L)'
;CIRDRAPVIMHYGSPEQKATLLPRILSGEDRWCQGYSEPGSGSDLASLKLRAVRDGDDYVLNGSKIWTTHAHFANRMFCLVRTSTEGRPQTGITFLLLEMKTPGITVSPIHTLAGEHEFNQVFFDDVRVPVSGRLGEENDGWTVAKHLLTFERSGPVSYTHLTLPTSALGEIS
;
A
#
# COMPACT_ATOMS: atom_id res chain seq x y z
N CYS A 1 4.62 8.06 -2.79
CA CYS A 1 4.38 9.49 -2.95
C CYS A 1 3.73 10.07 -1.68
N ILE A 2 3.96 11.34 -1.34
CA ILE A 2 3.38 12.00 -0.15
C ILE A 2 1.85 12.11 -0.28
N ARG A 3 1.33 12.24 -1.50
CA ARG A 3 -0.09 12.50 -1.79
C ARG A 3 -1.05 11.40 -1.35
N ASP A 4 -0.63 10.15 -1.36
CA ASP A 4 -1.47 8.98 -1.11
C ASP A 4 -1.30 8.42 0.31
N ARG A 5 -0.08 8.46 0.86
CA ARG A 5 0.26 7.80 2.13
C ARG A 5 -0.02 8.66 3.35
N ALA A 6 0.41 9.92 3.31
CA ALA A 6 0.19 10.82 4.43
C ALA A 6 -1.30 10.99 4.77
N PRO A 7 -2.22 11.25 3.82
CA PRO A 7 -3.64 11.39 4.11
C PRO A 7 -4.24 10.15 4.78
N VAL A 8 -3.84 8.94 4.36
CA VAL A 8 -4.39 7.69 4.93
C VAL A 8 -3.91 7.49 6.37
N ILE A 9 -2.62 7.76 6.64
CA ILE A 9 -2.09 7.73 8.02
C ILE A 9 -2.73 8.84 8.87
N MET A 10 -2.94 10.02 8.32
CA MET A 10 -3.63 11.12 9.03
C MET A 10 -5.06 10.74 9.42
N HIS A 11 -5.76 9.96 8.61
CA HIS A 11 -7.13 9.58 8.87
C HIS A 11 -7.24 8.37 9.81
N TYR A 12 -6.52 7.29 9.52
CA TYR A 12 -6.66 5.99 10.20
C TYR A 12 -5.55 5.67 11.20
N GLY A 13 -4.45 6.42 11.19
CA GLY A 13 -3.30 6.15 12.07
C GLY A 13 -3.59 6.48 13.54
N SER A 14 -2.95 5.71 14.42
CA SER A 14 -2.91 6.05 15.84
C SER A 14 -2.12 7.35 16.07
N PRO A 15 -2.27 7.99 17.25
CA PRO A 15 -1.45 9.16 17.61
C PRO A 15 0.05 8.89 17.47
N GLU A 16 0.52 7.70 17.87
CA GLU A 16 1.91 7.28 17.80
C GLU A 16 2.38 7.09 16.36
N GLN A 17 1.55 6.44 15.51
CA GLN A 17 1.83 6.28 14.09
C GLN A 17 1.94 7.64 13.39
N LYS A 18 1.03 8.56 13.69
CA LYS A 18 1.05 9.92 13.13
C LYS A 18 2.31 10.68 13.54
N ALA A 19 2.63 10.67 14.84
CA ALA A 19 3.80 11.36 15.38
C ALA A 19 5.12 10.82 14.81
N THR A 20 5.19 9.51 14.56
CA THR A 20 6.43 8.87 14.08
C THR A 20 6.55 8.92 12.56
N LEU A 21 5.49 8.60 11.82
CA LEU A 21 5.57 8.35 10.39
C LEU A 21 5.41 9.62 9.54
N LEU A 22 4.54 10.57 9.94
CA LEU A 22 4.29 11.75 9.11
C LEU A 22 5.53 12.64 8.92
N PRO A 23 6.34 12.95 9.95
CA PRO A 23 7.57 13.71 9.77
C PRO A 23 8.56 13.01 8.84
N ARG A 24 8.71 11.68 8.94
CA ARG A 24 9.62 10.87 8.12
C ARG A 24 9.18 10.77 6.65
N ILE A 25 7.86 10.79 6.40
CA ILE A 25 7.32 10.89 5.05
C ILE A 25 7.61 12.27 4.45
N LEU A 26 7.41 13.34 5.22
CA LEU A 26 7.65 14.72 4.77
C LEU A 26 9.12 15.00 4.49
N SER A 27 10.03 14.49 5.32
CA SER A 27 11.49 14.63 5.13
C SER A 27 12.03 13.77 3.99
N GLY A 28 11.25 12.78 3.49
CA GLY A 28 11.71 11.80 2.50
C GLY A 28 12.59 10.69 3.07
N GLU A 29 12.74 10.62 4.39
CA GLU A 29 13.48 9.54 5.08
C GLU A 29 12.80 8.19 4.86
N ASP A 30 11.46 8.16 4.95
CA ASP A 30 10.69 6.95 4.67
C ASP A 30 10.26 6.89 3.21
N ARG A 31 10.81 5.92 2.49
CA ARG A 31 10.42 5.55 1.13
C ARG A 31 9.51 4.33 1.19
N TRP A 32 8.31 4.49 0.67
CA TRP A 32 7.25 3.50 0.78
C TRP A 32 6.99 2.82 -0.55
N CYS A 33 6.77 1.51 -0.52
CA CYS A 33 6.18 0.76 -1.63
C CYS A 33 4.79 0.22 -1.27
N GLN A 34 4.08 -0.27 -2.30
CA GLN A 34 2.69 -0.71 -2.19
C GLN A 34 2.58 -2.22 -2.41
N GLY A 35 2.15 -2.96 -1.39
CA GLY A 35 1.92 -4.39 -1.43
C GLY A 35 0.43 -4.72 -1.60
N TYR A 36 -0.12 -4.53 -2.81
CA TYR A 36 -1.53 -4.83 -3.11
C TYR A 36 -1.68 -6.11 -3.92
N SER A 37 -1.27 -6.07 -5.19
CA SER A 37 -1.47 -7.16 -6.15
C SER A 37 -0.68 -8.42 -5.77
N GLU A 38 -1.26 -9.57 -6.10
CA GLU A 38 -0.63 -10.89 -5.98
C GLU A 38 -0.65 -11.58 -7.35
N PRO A 39 0.16 -12.63 -7.57
CA PRO A 39 0.16 -13.36 -8.85
C PRO A 39 -1.21 -13.81 -9.32
N GLY A 40 -2.12 -14.13 -8.38
CA GLY A 40 -3.51 -14.53 -8.67
C GLY A 40 -4.56 -13.45 -8.40
N SER A 41 -4.19 -12.23 -7.99
CA SER A 41 -5.13 -11.19 -7.53
C SER A 41 -4.64 -9.81 -7.94
N GLY A 42 -5.01 -9.40 -9.15
CA GLY A 42 -4.74 -8.06 -9.69
C GLY A 42 -6.03 -7.24 -9.74
N SER A 43 -6.78 -7.34 -10.85
CA SER A 43 -8.07 -6.63 -11.01
C SER A 43 -9.09 -7.06 -9.96
N ASP A 44 -9.15 -8.34 -9.62
CA ASP A 44 -9.89 -8.85 -8.46
C ASP A 44 -9.02 -8.81 -7.20
N LEU A 45 -8.72 -7.60 -6.73
CA LEU A 45 -7.87 -7.40 -5.55
C LEU A 45 -8.49 -8.00 -4.28
N ALA A 46 -9.81 -8.08 -4.19
CA ALA A 46 -10.49 -8.66 -3.03
C ALA A 46 -10.19 -10.16 -2.83
N SER A 47 -9.72 -10.85 -3.87
CA SER A 47 -9.32 -12.27 -3.81
C SER A 47 -7.90 -12.50 -3.28
N LEU A 48 -7.21 -11.47 -2.79
CA LEU A 48 -5.85 -11.58 -2.25
C LEU A 48 -5.74 -12.65 -1.15
N LYS A 49 -4.59 -13.34 -1.11
CA LYS A 49 -4.35 -14.52 -0.29
C LYS A 49 -3.14 -14.41 0.65
N LEU A 50 -2.35 -13.33 0.60
CA LEU A 50 -1.25 -13.13 1.54
C LEU A 50 -1.79 -13.24 2.96
N ARG A 51 -1.55 -14.38 3.58
CA ARG A 51 -2.11 -14.74 4.88
C ARG A 51 -1.40 -13.97 5.99
N ALA A 52 -2.16 -13.47 6.95
CA ALA A 52 -1.67 -12.90 8.19
C ALA A 52 -2.40 -13.54 9.36
N VAL A 53 -1.67 -14.33 10.15
CA VAL A 53 -2.21 -15.03 11.32
C VAL A 53 -1.74 -14.32 12.57
N ARG A 54 -2.67 -14.04 13.47
CA ARG A 54 -2.34 -13.47 14.77
C ARG A 54 -1.59 -14.47 15.64
N ASP A 55 -0.43 -14.05 16.15
CA ASP A 55 0.39 -14.81 17.11
C ASP A 55 0.88 -13.84 18.21
N GLY A 56 0.14 -13.80 19.31
CA GLY A 56 0.37 -12.85 20.40
C GLY A 56 0.17 -11.40 19.94
N ASP A 57 1.22 -10.60 20.04
CA ASP A 57 1.24 -9.19 19.66
C ASP A 57 1.72 -8.94 18.23
N ASP A 58 1.90 -10.02 17.44
CA ASP A 58 2.31 -9.97 16.05
C ASP A 58 1.27 -10.57 15.12
N TYR A 59 1.36 -10.21 13.83
CA TYR A 59 0.86 -10.97 12.69
C TYR A 59 2.02 -11.70 12.04
N VAL A 60 1.85 -12.99 11.74
CA VAL A 60 2.79 -13.80 10.95
C VAL A 60 2.30 -13.86 9.52
N LEU A 61 3.08 -13.32 8.59
CA LEU A 61 2.74 -13.19 7.18
C LEU A 61 3.41 -14.27 6.34
N ASN A 62 2.61 -14.93 5.47
CA ASN A 62 3.09 -15.91 4.50
C ASN A 62 2.40 -15.72 3.14
N GLY A 63 3.21 -15.61 2.07
CA GLY A 63 2.75 -15.43 0.70
C GLY A 63 3.62 -14.50 -0.12
N SER A 64 3.04 -13.83 -1.14
CA SER A 64 3.80 -12.90 -1.96
C SER A 64 2.95 -11.77 -2.52
N LYS A 65 3.60 -10.65 -2.85
CA LYS A 65 3.06 -9.52 -3.61
C LYS A 65 3.83 -9.38 -4.91
N ILE A 66 3.17 -8.88 -5.96
CA ILE A 66 3.77 -8.70 -7.28
C ILE A 66 3.49 -7.29 -7.82
N TRP A 67 4.26 -6.88 -8.82
CA TRP A 67 4.18 -5.54 -9.42
C TRP A 67 4.45 -4.41 -8.43
N THR A 68 5.23 -4.70 -7.38
CA THR A 68 5.55 -3.73 -6.34
C THR A 68 6.62 -2.77 -6.86
N THR A 69 6.18 -1.59 -7.29
CA THR A 69 7.05 -0.53 -7.81
C THR A 69 8.06 -0.09 -6.75
N HIS A 70 9.34 -0.05 -7.13
CA HIS A 70 10.46 0.43 -6.31
C HIS A 70 10.64 -0.27 -4.95
N ALA A 71 10.17 -1.52 -4.77
CA ALA A 71 10.34 -2.25 -3.51
C ALA A 71 11.81 -2.40 -3.10
N HIS A 72 12.73 -2.50 -4.07
CA HIS A 72 14.17 -2.60 -3.85
C HIS A 72 14.82 -1.32 -3.30
N PHE A 73 14.12 -0.18 -3.37
CA PHE A 73 14.56 1.10 -2.78
C PHE A 73 13.76 1.49 -1.54
N ALA A 74 12.61 0.85 -1.31
CA ALA A 74 11.75 1.17 -0.20
C ALA A 74 12.30 0.65 1.13
N ASN A 75 12.12 1.41 2.20
CA ASN A 75 12.37 0.96 3.57
C ASN A 75 11.09 0.62 4.31
N ARG A 76 9.92 1.00 3.77
CA ARG A 76 8.61 0.68 4.33
C ARG A 76 7.64 0.22 3.25
N MET A 77 6.64 -0.56 3.67
CA MET A 77 5.54 -0.99 2.81
C MET A 77 4.21 -0.79 3.51
N PHE A 78 3.20 -0.36 2.78
CA PHE A 78 1.81 -0.55 3.16
C PHE A 78 1.24 -1.73 2.38
N CYS A 79 0.66 -2.66 3.11
CA CYS A 79 0.34 -3.98 2.61
C CYS A 79 -1.08 -4.40 2.96
N LEU A 80 -1.81 -4.93 1.99
CA LEU A 80 -3.08 -5.61 2.22
C LEU A 80 -2.83 -7.09 2.47
N VAL A 81 -3.38 -7.59 3.58
CA VAL A 81 -3.23 -8.99 4.00
C VAL A 81 -4.57 -9.63 4.30
N ARG A 82 -4.62 -10.96 4.23
CA ARG A 82 -5.80 -11.77 4.57
C ARG A 82 -5.74 -12.21 6.03
N THR A 83 -6.57 -11.62 6.88
CA THR A 83 -6.70 -11.97 8.29
C THR A 83 -7.90 -12.87 8.57
N SER A 84 -8.94 -12.84 7.72
CA SER A 84 -10.09 -13.73 7.80
C SER A 84 -10.55 -14.16 6.41
N THR A 85 -11.14 -15.37 6.33
CA THR A 85 -11.80 -15.89 5.13
C THR A 85 -13.32 -15.97 5.30
N GLU A 86 -13.84 -15.47 6.40
CA GLU A 86 -15.27 -15.46 6.68
C GLU A 86 -15.99 -14.32 5.96
N GLY A 87 -17.19 -14.60 5.46
CA GLY A 87 -18.05 -13.62 4.84
C GLY A 87 -17.61 -13.22 3.43
N ARG A 88 -17.75 -11.93 3.10
CA ARG A 88 -17.35 -11.40 1.79
C ARG A 88 -15.84 -11.26 1.69
N PRO A 89 -15.23 -11.47 0.51
CA PRO A 89 -13.78 -11.34 0.35
C PRO A 89 -13.19 -10.01 0.86
N GLN A 90 -13.94 -8.93 0.75
CA GLN A 90 -13.52 -7.60 1.21
C GLN A 90 -13.42 -7.47 2.73
N THR A 91 -14.25 -8.21 3.47
CA THR A 91 -14.34 -8.09 4.95
C THR A 91 -13.25 -8.84 5.70
N GLY A 92 -12.42 -9.62 5.05
CA GLY A 92 -11.31 -10.34 5.71
C GLY A 92 -9.95 -9.74 5.40
N ILE A 93 -9.89 -8.50 4.97
CA ILE A 93 -8.66 -7.81 4.59
C ILE A 93 -8.26 -6.83 5.68
N THR A 94 -6.99 -6.85 6.08
CA THR A 94 -6.40 -5.91 7.03
C THR A 94 -5.29 -5.11 6.33
N PHE A 95 -5.13 -3.85 6.72
CA PHE A 95 -4.11 -2.96 6.21
C PHE A 95 -2.95 -2.87 7.20
N LEU A 96 -1.74 -3.26 6.78
CA LEU A 96 -0.54 -3.24 7.61
C LEU A 96 0.52 -2.28 7.08
N LEU A 97 1.19 -1.62 8.00
CA LEU A 97 2.41 -0.85 7.77
C LEU A 97 3.58 -1.69 8.27
N LEU A 98 4.56 -1.97 7.42
CA LEU A 98 5.70 -2.81 7.79
C LEU A 98 7.03 -2.23 7.30
N GLU A 99 8.12 -2.68 7.90
CA GLU A 99 9.47 -2.35 7.50
C GLU A 99 10.00 -3.39 6.49
N MET A 100 10.58 -2.94 5.39
CA MET A 100 11.09 -3.81 4.34
C MET A 100 12.33 -4.62 4.76
N LYS A 101 12.98 -4.23 5.86
CA LYS A 101 14.13 -4.96 6.44
C LYS A 101 13.73 -6.05 7.44
N THR A 102 12.42 -6.25 7.67
CA THR A 102 11.94 -7.31 8.55
C THR A 102 12.43 -8.68 8.05
N PRO A 103 12.99 -9.53 8.92
CA PRO A 103 13.41 -10.87 8.56
C PRO A 103 12.29 -11.66 7.88
N GLY A 104 12.62 -12.46 6.86
CA GLY A 104 11.67 -13.23 6.07
C GLY A 104 11.13 -12.48 4.84
N ILE A 105 11.41 -11.18 4.66
CA ILE A 105 11.07 -10.46 3.43
C ILE A 105 12.19 -10.62 2.41
N THR A 106 11.82 -11.09 1.21
CA THR A 106 12.73 -11.17 0.05
C THR A 106 12.14 -10.39 -1.12
N VAL A 107 12.96 -9.53 -1.74
CA VAL A 107 12.59 -8.73 -2.91
C VAL A 107 13.27 -9.30 -4.13
N SER A 108 12.49 -9.70 -5.15
CA SER A 108 12.99 -10.25 -6.42
C SER A 108 12.66 -9.29 -7.57
N PRO A 109 13.61 -8.95 -8.44
CA PRO A 109 13.39 -8.04 -9.54
C PRO A 109 12.48 -8.64 -10.62
N ILE A 110 11.66 -7.77 -11.25
CA ILE A 110 10.94 -8.06 -12.48
C ILE A 110 11.46 -7.10 -13.54
N HIS A 111 12.15 -7.64 -14.55
CA HIS A 111 12.64 -6.84 -15.66
C HIS A 111 11.56 -6.63 -16.71
N THR A 112 11.41 -5.40 -17.16
CA THR A 112 10.49 -5.03 -18.26
C THR A 112 11.09 -5.44 -19.61
N LEU A 113 10.30 -5.37 -20.68
CA LEU A 113 10.79 -5.59 -22.04
C LEU A 113 11.89 -4.60 -22.46
N ALA A 114 11.92 -3.40 -21.85
CA ALA A 114 12.97 -2.40 -22.04
C ALA A 114 14.25 -2.70 -21.25
N GLY A 115 14.27 -3.78 -20.44
CA GLY A 115 15.39 -4.14 -19.58
C GLY A 115 15.47 -3.37 -18.26
N GLU A 116 14.47 -2.53 -17.98
CA GLU A 116 14.43 -1.73 -16.75
C GLU A 116 13.96 -2.55 -15.55
N HIS A 117 14.50 -2.20 -14.37
CA HIS A 117 14.12 -2.79 -13.09
C HIS A 117 13.33 -1.77 -12.24
N GLU A 118 12.05 -1.69 -12.49
CA GLU A 118 11.13 -0.83 -11.72
C GLU A 118 10.24 -1.66 -10.79
N PHE A 119 9.77 -2.81 -11.27
CA PHE A 119 8.83 -3.68 -10.56
C PHE A 119 9.53 -4.80 -9.84
N ASN A 120 8.87 -5.31 -8.80
CA ASN A 120 9.39 -6.40 -8.00
C ASN A 120 8.26 -7.36 -7.61
N GLN A 121 8.65 -8.61 -7.36
CA GLN A 121 7.90 -9.54 -6.53
C GLN A 121 8.48 -9.52 -5.13
N VAL A 122 7.63 -9.46 -4.11
CA VAL A 122 8.03 -9.46 -2.70
C VAL A 122 7.47 -10.70 -2.04
N PHE A 123 8.35 -11.51 -1.45
CA PHE A 123 7.99 -12.74 -0.76
C PHE A 123 8.01 -12.52 0.75
N PHE A 124 7.10 -13.17 1.45
CA PHE A 124 6.95 -13.17 2.89
C PHE A 124 6.99 -14.62 3.38
N ASP A 125 7.99 -14.92 4.21
CA ASP A 125 8.22 -16.25 4.82
C ASP A 125 8.31 -16.07 6.33
N ASP A 126 7.24 -16.41 7.04
CA ASP A 126 7.07 -16.23 8.49
C ASP A 126 7.41 -14.81 8.98
N VAL A 127 7.07 -13.80 8.20
CA VAL A 127 7.37 -12.39 8.51
C VAL A 127 6.50 -11.92 9.67
N ARG A 128 7.15 -11.50 10.76
CA ARG A 128 6.46 -10.98 11.94
C ARG A 128 6.28 -9.47 11.86
N VAL A 129 5.05 -9.04 11.95
CA VAL A 129 4.66 -7.63 11.93
C VAL A 129 3.86 -7.32 13.19
N PRO A 130 4.31 -6.38 14.03
CA PRO A 130 3.59 -6.01 15.25
C PRO A 130 2.16 -5.56 14.97
N VAL A 131 1.22 -5.90 15.84
CA VAL A 131 -0.18 -5.46 15.75
C VAL A 131 -0.29 -3.93 15.71
N SER A 132 0.65 -3.23 16.35
CA SER A 132 0.77 -1.77 16.27
C SER A 132 1.10 -1.25 14.87
N GLY A 133 1.54 -2.10 13.95
CA GLY A 133 1.69 -1.79 12.52
C GLY A 133 0.38 -1.80 11.75
N ARG A 134 -0.74 -2.19 12.34
CA ARG A 134 -2.06 -2.15 11.71
C ARG A 134 -2.53 -0.69 11.54
N LEU A 135 -3.03 -0.38 10.36
CA LEU A 135 -3.64 0.91 10.07
C LEU A 135 -5.17 0.73 9.98
N GLY A 136 -5.90 1.39 10.86
CA GLY A 136 -7.34 1.18 11.03
C GLY A 136 -7.67 -0.13 11.78
N GLU A 137 -8.90 -0.62 11.60
CA GLU A 137 -9.38 -1.82 12.30
C GLU A 137 -9.01 -3.11 11.55
N GLU A 138 -8.91 -4.21 12.31
CA GLU A 138 -8.72 -5.54 11.75
C GLU A 138 -9.94 -5.93 10.90
N ASN A 139 -9.69 -6.53 9.73
CA ASN A 139 -10.70 -6.91 8.75
C ASN A 139 -11.41 -5.74 8.04
N ASP A 140 -11.01 -4.47 8.27
CA ASP A 140 -11.53 -3.28 7.56
C ASP A 140 -10.48 -2.60 6.65
N GLY A 141 -9.41 -3.30 6.32
CA GLY A 141 -8.35 -2.79 5.44
C GLY A 141 -8.82 -2.45 4.02
N TRP A 142 -9.94 -3.03 3.58
CA TRP A 142 -10.54 -2.68 2.29
C TRP A 142 -11.03 -1.24 2.25
N THR A 143 -11.63 -0.75 3.33
CA THR A 143 -12.06 0.65 3.47
C THR A 143 -10.86 1.60 3.44
N VAL A 144 -9.80 1.26 4.15
CA VAL A 144 -8.53 2.01 4.16
C VAL A 144 -7.93 2.07 2.75
N ALA A 145 -7.90 0.93 2.05
CA ALA A 145 -7.37 0.85 0.68
C ALA A 145 -8.17 1.70 -0.31
N LYS A 146 -9.50 1.69 -0.25
CA LYS A 146 -10.35 2.54 -1.09
C LYS A 146 -10.06 4.03 -0.84
N HIS A 147 -9.92 4.42 0.41
CA HIS A 147 -9.61 5.81 0.78
C HIS A 147 -8.25 6.24 0.19
N LEU A 148 -7.22 5.38 0.30
CA LEU A 148 -5.91 5.64 -0.32
C LEU A 148 -6.03 5.86 -1.84
N LEU A 149 -6.75 4.99 -2.54
CA LEU A 149 -6.92 5.07 -3.99
C LEU A 149 -7.67 6.35 -4.42
N THR A 150 -8.51 6.92 -3.56
CA THR A 150 -9.16 8.22 -3.83
C THR A 150 -8.13 9.33 -3.99
N PHE A 151 -7.13 9.39 -3.12
CA PHE A 151 -6.05 10.38 -3.21
C PHE A 151 -5.07 10.10 -4.36
N GLU A 152 -4.78 8.83 -4.62
CA GLU A 152 -3.89 8.43 -5.71
C GLU A 152 -4.45 8.86 -7.08
N ARG A 153 -5.75 8.69 -7.29
CA ARG A 153 -6.40 8.90 -8.59
C ARG A 153 -6.97 10.30 -8.82
N SER A 154 -7.15 11.11 -7.79
CA SER A 154 -7.82 12.41 -7.90
C SER A 154 -6.95 13.51 -8.52
N GLY A 155 -5.64 13.47 -8.33
CA GLY A 155 -4.72 14.53 -8.76
C GLY A 155 -4.69 14.80 -10.27
N PRO A 156 -4.53 13.80 -11.15
CA PRO A 156 -4.45 14.01 -12.60
C PRO A 156 -5.77 14.49 -13.21
N VAL A 157 -6.91 13.97 -12.72
CA VAL A 157 -8.24 14.30 -13.28
C VAL A 157 -8.66 15.73 -12.94
N SER A 158 -8.44 16.18 -11.72
CA SER A 158 -8.77 17.55 -11.31
C SER A 158 -7.95 18.59 -12.05
N TYR A 159 -6.67 18.30 -12.30
CA TYR A 159 -5.81 19.19 -13.08
C TYR A 159 -6.28 19.31 -14.54
N THR A 160 -6.62 18.21 -15.17
CA THR A 160 -7.12 18.21 -16.56
C THR A 160 -8.44 18.97 -16.69
N HIS A 161 -9.35 18.84 -15.73
CA HIS A 161 -10.62 19.58 -15.74
C HIS A 161 -10.49 21.08 -15.49
N LEU A 162 -9.47 21.50 -14.76
CA LEU A 162 -9.23 22.92 -14.50
C LEU A 162 -8.53 23.64 -15.66
N THR A 163 -7.73 22.94 -16.45
CA THR A 163 -6.93 23.57 -17.51
C THR A 163 -7.61 23.59 -18.87
N LEU A 164 -8.31 22.53 -19.27
CA LEU A 164 -8.96 22.44 -20.59
C LEU A 164 -10.06 23.49 -20.83
N PRO A 165 -10.99 23.76 -19.90
CA PRO A 165 -12.00 24.81 -20.13
C PRO A 165 -11.43 26.22 -20.22
N THR A 166 -10.33 26.49 -19.51
CA THR A 166 -9.72 27.85 -19.50
C THR A 166 -8.97 28.15 -20.79
N SER A 167 -8.31 27.17 -21.39
CA SER A 167 -7.65 27.35 -22.71
C SER A 167 -8.65 27.50 -23.84
N ALA A 168 -9.81 26.84 -23.78
CA ALA A 168 -10.85 26.96 -24.80
C ALA A 168 -11.55 28.33 -24.79
N LEU A 169 -11.59 29.01 -23.64
CA LEU A 169 -12.18 30.36 -23.52
C LEU A 169 -11.22 31.49 -23.95
N GLY A 170 -9.94 31.24 -24.04
CA GLY A 170 -8.92 32.20 -24.45
C GLY A 170 -8.83 32.41 -25.97
N GLU A 171 -9.39 31.55 -26.78
CA GLU A 171 -9.34 31.61 -28.24
C GLU A 171 -10.56 32.29 -28.90
N ILE A 172 -11.51 32.81 -28.10
CA ILE A 172 -12.76 33.45 -28.62
C ILE A 172 -12.77 34.97 -28.42
N SER A 173 -11.64 35.60 -28.29
CA SER A 173 -11.53 37.05 -28.21
C SER A 173 -10.68 37.67 -29.34
#